data_1066cc47751685e84e65a51e5108d5f9
#
_entry.id   1066cc47751685e84e65a51e5108d5f9
#
_cell.length_a   1.000
_cell.length_b   1.000
_cell.length_c   1.000
_cell.angle_alpha   90.00
_cell.angle_beta   90.00
_cell.angle_gamma   90.00
#
_symmetry.space_group_name_H-M   'P 1'
#
loop_
_entity.id
_entity.type
_entity.pdbx_description
1 polymer ?
#
loop_
_entity_poly.entity_id
_entity_poly.type
_entity_poly.pdbx_seq_one_letter_code
_entity_poly.pdbx_strand_id
1 'polypeptide(L)' 'MKYEIVETHISDIRHGDIIVENGELVTLSRNYIKNDPLLGRTIRGNSYNGGRKPVLKAVIKRAMPDGSWVSA' A
#
# COMPACT_ATOMS: atom_id res chain seq x y z
N MET A 1 16.64 -5.16 -3.34
CA MET A 1 15.72 -4.78 -2.24
C MET A 1 14.74 -5.91 -2.00
N LYS A 2 14.55 -6.28 -0.75
CA LYS A 2 13.60 -7.34 -0.42
C LYS A 2 12.33 -6.72 0.17
N TYR A 3 11.18 -7.18 -0.29
CA TYR A 3 9.89 -6.73 0.24
C TYR A 3 8.89 -7.88 0.24
N GLU A 4 7.85 -7.71 1.05
CA GLU A 4 6.75 -8.64 1.17
C GLU A 4 5.47 -7.94 0.73
N ILE A 5 4.60 -8.65 0.00
CA ILE A 5 3.30 -8.13 -0.40
C ILE A 5 2.28 -8.54 0.66
N VAL A 6 1.56 -7.56 1.21
CA VAL A 6 0.54 -7.79 2.24
C VAL A 6 -0.78 -7.23 1.73
N GLU A 7 -1.81 -8.06 1.70
CA GLU A 7 -3.16 -7.59 1.36
C GLU A 7 -3.68 -6.72 2.50
N THR A 8 -4.05 -5.49 2.19
CA THR A 8 -4.41 -4.47 3.17
C THR A 8 -5.71 -3.81 2.75
N HIS A 9 -6.61 -3.57 3.70
CA HIS A 9 -7.83 -2.83 3.42
C HIS A 9 -7.47 -1.38 3.08
N ILE A 10 -8.17 -0.79 2.12
CA ILE A 10 -7.89 0.57 1.66
C ILE A 10 -7.94 1.59 2.81
N SER A 11 -8.76 1.37 3.83
CA SER A 11 -8.86 2.27 4.98
C SER A 11 -7.58 2.30 5.83
N ASP A 12 -6.73 1.28 5.71
CA ASP A 12 -5.48 1.18 6.47
C ASP A 12 -4.27 1.70 5.70
N ILE A 13 -4.48 2.16 4.47
CA ILE A 13 -3.42 2.74 3.65
C ILE A 13 -3.24 4.21 4.00
N ARG A 14 -1.99 4.64 4.14
CA ARG A 14 -1.60 6.01 4.52
C ARG A 14 -0.60 6.56 3.51
N HIS A 15 -0.45 7.88 3.49
CA HIS A 15 0.64 8.48 2.71
C HIS A 15 1.98 7.97 3.23
N GLY A 16 2.92 7.79 2.32
CA GLY A 16 4.22 7.18 2.63
C GLY A 16 4.22 5.67 2.44
N ASP A 17 3.07 5.02 2.38
CA ASP A 17 3.01 3.59 2.10
C ASP A 17 3.40 3.31 0.65
N ILE A 18 3.95 2.13 0.42
CA ILE A 18 4.31 1.66 -0.91
C ILE A 18 3.29 0.59 -1.30
N ILE A 19 2.68 0.74 -2.45
CA ILE A 19 1.73 -0.25 -2.97
C ILE A 19 2.21 -0.80 -4.31
N VAL A 20 1.67 -1.96 -4.68
CA VAL A 20 1.89 -2.54 -6.01
C VAL A 20 0.66 -2.22 -6.85
N GLU A 21 0.88 -1.53 -7.96
CA GLU A 21 -0.17 -1.16 -8.90
C GLU A 21 0.32 -1.45 -10.31
N ASN A 22 -0.42 -2.29 -11.03
CA ASN A 22 -0.06 -2.71 -12.39
C ASN A 22 1.36 -3.29 -12.48
N GLY A 23 1.77 -4.05 -11.45
CA GLY A 23 3.11 -4.65 -11.42
C GLY A 23 4.23 -3.71 -11.01
N GLU A 24 3.92 -2.47 -10.64
CA GLU A 24 4.92 -1.48 -10.26
C GLU A 24 4.77 -1.08 -8.79
N LEU A 25 5.89 -0.77 -8.16
CA LEU A 25 5.90 -0.22 -6.80
C LEU A 25 5.66 1.29 -6.88
N VAL A 26 4.66 1.76 -6.15
CA VAL A 26 4.29 3.18 -6.11
C VAL A 26 4.30 3.65 -4.67
N THR A 27 5.09 4.68 -4.38
CA THR A 27 5.06 5.35 -3.07
C THR A 27 3.95 6.38 -3.08
N LEU A 28 3.04 6.27 -2.12
CA LEU A 28 1.88 7.14 -2.06
C LEU A 28 2.21 8.48 -1.42
N SER A 29 1.89 9.56 -2.13
CA SER A 29 1.89 10.90 -1.56
C SER A 29 0.49 11.23 -1.05
N ARG A 30 0.38 12.30 -0.27
CA ARG A 30 -0.93 12.77 0.22
C ARG A 30 -1.91 13.05 -0.90
N ASN A 31 -1.42 13.53 -2.04
CA ASN A 31 -2.27 13.87 -3.18
C ASN A 31 -2.91 12.66 -3.85
N TYR A 32 -2.37 11.48 -3.62
CA TYR A 32 -2.91 10.25 -4.21
C TYR A 32 -4.05 9.66 -3.40
N ILE A 33 -4.19 10.05 -2.12
CA ILE A 33 -5.21 9.53 -1.22
C ILE A 33 -6.27 10.60 -1.00
N LYS A 34 -7.51 10.30 -1.40
CA LYS A 34 -8.63 11.24 -1.28
C LYS A 34 -9.85 10.54 -0.72
N ASN A 35 -10.74 11.32 -0.13
CA ASN A 35 -12.04 10.84 0.32
C ASN A 35 -13.10 11.37 -0.64
N ASP A 36 -13.74 10.45 -1.35
CA ASP A 36 -14.82 10.78 -2.28
C ASP A 36 -16.15 10.61 -1.58
N PRO A 37 -17.10 11.55 -1.72
CA PRO A 37 -18.40 11.44 -1.05
C PRO A 37 -19.20 10.21 -1.45
N LEU A 38 -19.04 9.71 -2.67
CA LEU A 38 -19.77 8.56 -3.18
C LEU A 38 -18.97 7.26 -3.06
N LEU A 39 -17.68 7.31 -3.36
CA LEU A 39 -16.84 6.13 -3.43
C LEU A 39 -16.11 5.82 -2.12
N GLY A 40 -16.07 6.77 -1.19
CA GLY A 40 -15.29 6.66 0.03
C GLY A 40 -13.82 6.96 -0.24
N ARG A 41 -12.93 6.25 0.44
CA ARG A 41 -11.49 6.47 0.29
C ARG A 41 -11.02 5.97 -1.06
N THR A 42 -10.27 6.79 -1.78
CA THR A 42 -9.69 6.43 -3.08
C THR A 42 -8.18 6.60 -3.05
N ILE A 43 -7.50 5.79 -3.86
CA ILE A 43 -6.06 5.89 -4.08
C ILE A 43 -5.88 6.06 -5.58
N ARG A 44 -5.37 7.22 -6.00
CA ARG A 44 -5.17 7.57 -7.40
C ARG A 44 -6.46 7.37 -8.22
N GLY A 45 -7.61 7.70 -7.61
CA GLY A 45 -8.89 7.57 -8.25
C GLY A 45 -9.55 6.19 -8.17
N ASN A 46 -8.86 5.19 -7.60
CA ASN A 46 -9.38 3.83 -7.48
C ASN A 46 -9.93 3.60 -6.08
N SER A 47 -11.19 3.18 -5.99
CA SER A 47 -11.84 2.89 -4.70
C SER A 47 -11.64 1.46 -4.22
N TYR A 48 -11.01 0.60 -5.03
CA TYR A 48 -10.84 -0.82 -4.72
C TYR A 48 -12.17 -1.46 -4.34
N ASN A 49 -13.18 -1.22 -5.19
CA ASN A 49 -14.55 -1.74 -5.02
C ASN A 49 -15.14 -1.39 -3.64
N GLY A 50 -14.90 -0.16 -3.17
CA GLY A 50 -15.37 0.28 -1.87
C GLY A 50 -14.70 -0.43 -0.70
N GLY A 51 -13.50 -0.96 -0.92
CA GLY A 51 -12.74 -1.69 0.08
C GLY A 51 -12.87 -3.20 0.01
N ARG A 52 -13.69 -3.72 -0.90
CA ARG A 52 -13.84 -5.18 -1.08
C ARG A 52 -12.63 -5.82 -1.75
N LYS A 53 -11.95 -5.07 -2.61
CA LYS A 53 -10.71 -5.52 -3.24
C LYS A 53 -9.53 -5.06 -2.38
N PRO A 54 -8.61 -5.96 -1.97
CA PRO A 54 -7.49 -5.56 -1.14
C PRO A 54 -6.48 -4.72 -1.93
N VAL A 55 -5.82 -3.81 -1.23
CA VAL A 55 -4.67 -3.08 -1.75
C VAL A 55 -3.43 -3.92 -1.47
N LEU A 56 -2.60 -4.11 -2.47
CA LEU A 56 -1.35 -4.86 -2.30
C LEU A 56 -0.28 -3.90 -1.78
N LYS A 57 -0.02 -3.96 -0.48
CA LYS A 57 0.97 -3.13 0.18
C LYS A 57 2.32 -3.83 0.19
N ALA A 58 3.37 -3.12 -0.23
CA ALA A 58 4.73 -3.63 -0.16
C ALA A 58 5.36 -3.19 1.15
N VAL A 59 5.78 -4.17 1.95
CA VAL A 59 6.47 -3.94 3.22
C VAL A 59 7.94 -4.22 2.99
N ILE A 60 8.77 -3.17 3.04
CA ILE A 60 10.21 -3.29 2.81
C ILE A 60 10.85 -4.02 3.98
N LYS A 61 11.73 -4.94 3.67
CA LYS A 61 12.48 -5.72 4.66
C LYS A 61 13.92 -5.26 4.71
N ARG A 62 14.55 -5.39 5.88
CA ARG A 62 15.98 -5.17 6.05
C ARG A 62 16.61 -6.40 6.67
N ALA A 63 17.85 -6.69 6.28
CA ALA A 63 18.60 -7.79 6.84
C ALA A 63 19.12 -7.42 8.23
N MET A 64 19.02 -8.37 9.15
CA MET A 64 19.63 -8.26 10.47
C MET A 64 21.01 -8.94 10.46
N PRO A 65 21.92 -8.58 11.41
CA PRO A 65 23.24 -9.20 11.48
C PRO A 65 23.21 -10.72 11.65
N ASP A 66 22.13 -11.27 12.21
CA ASP A 66 21.99 -12.72 12.40
C ASP A 66 21.46 -13.44 11.15
N GLY A 67 21.25 -12.73 10.06
CA GLY A 67 20.75 -13.29 8.81
C GLY A 67 19.22 -13.28 8.67
N SER A 68 18.49 -12.87 9.70
CA SER A 68 17.03 -12.74 9.61
C SER A 68 16.62 -11.47 8.89
N TRP A 69 15.36 -11.40 8.50
CA TRP A 69 14.76 -10.22 7.85
C TRP A 69 13.63 -9.71 8.70
N VAL A 70 13.57 -8.38 8.86
CA VAL A 70 12.51 -7.71 9.62
C VAL A 70 11.93 -6.57 8.79
N SER A 71 10.74 -6.12 9.16
CA SER A 71 10.12 -4.94 8.51
C SER A 71 10.95 -3.71 8.80
N ALA A 72 11.20 -2.95 7.76
CA ALA A 72 11.95 -1.71 7.87
C ALA A 72 11.18 -0.64 8.64
#